data_818ed1b5ef9466b100169511b6c6f250
#
_entry.id   818ed1b5ef9466b100169511b6c6f250
#
_cell.length_a   1.000
_cell.length_b   1.000
_cell.length_c   1.000
_cell.angle_alpha   90.00
_cell.angle_beta   90.00
_cell.angle_gamma   90.00
#
_symmetry.space_group_name_H-M   'P 1'
#
loop_
_entity.id
_entity.type
_entity.pdbx_description
1 polymer ?
#
loop_
_entity_poly.entity_id
_entity_poly.type
_entity_poly.pdbx_seq_one_letter_code
_entity_poly.pdbx_strand_id
1 'polypeptide(L)'
;ASPGHSSGEAMEEMERLAASLPGGFTLEWTGQSLQEKQSASQAPLLLSFSIIVVFLVLAALYESWAIPISVIMVIPLGLFGAIIAVLLRDMQNDVFFKVGLITVIGLSAKNAILIVEFAKKLHEEGYSLVEAAIKAAVLRLRPILMTSFAFALGVVPLMLASGASAETQHAIGTGVFGGMVSATLLALLFVPVFFVIVMRLQKLISKKNS
;
A
#
# COMPACT_ATOMS: atom_id res chain seq x y z
N ALA A 1 14.68 4.37 -21.62
CA ALA A 1 14.69 2.92 -21.84
C ALA A 1 13.91 2.61 -23.12
N SER A 2 14.20 1.49 -23.74
CA SER A 2 13.39 0.98 -24.87
C SER A 2 12.00 0.57 -24.38
N PRO A 3 10.97 0.58 -25.24
CA PRO A 3 9.66 0.05 -24.88
C PRO A 3 9.80 -1.39 -24.34
N GLY A 4 9.26 -1.66 -23.16
CA GLY A 4 9.34 -2.96 -22.50
C GLY A 4 10.47 -3.13 -21.48
N HIS A 5 11.33 -2.13 -21.27
CA HIS A 5 12.40 -2.17 -20.26
C HIS A 5 12.28 -1.02 -19.26
N SER A 6 12.50 -1.31 -17.97
CA SER A 6 12.44 -0.29 -16.92
C SER A 6 13.65 0.66 -16.98
N SER A 7 13.48 1.88 -16.44
CA SER A 7 14.60 2.82 -16.29
C SER A 7 15.73 2.21 -15.43
N GLY A 8 15.37 1.45 -14.40
CA GLY A 8 16.32 0.75 -13.53
C GLY A 8 17.13 -0.32 -14.27
N GLU A 9 16.50 -1.16 -15.12
CA GLU A 9 17.20 -2.14 -15.95
C GLU A 9 18.15 -1.46 -16.95
N ALA A 10 17.70 -0.36 -17.56
CA ALA A 10 18.55 0.41 -18.47
C ALA A 10 19.76 1.01 -17.75
N MET A 11 19.59 1.48 -16.52
CA MET A 11 20.70 2.00 -15.69
C MET A 11 21.68 0.90 -15.31
N GLU A 12 21.21 -0.29 -14.88
CA GLU A 12 22.07 -1.43 -14.57
C GLU A 12 22.88 -1.89 -15.78
N GLU A 13 22.23 -1.95 -16.95
CA GLU A 13 22.92 -2.32 -18.19
C GLU A 13 23.97 -1.29 -18.61
N MET A 14 23.69 0.00 -18.45
CA MET A 14 24.67 1.06 -18.69
C MET A 14 25.85 0.98 -17.72
N GLU A 15 25.65 0.67 -16.45
CA GLU A 15 26.72 0.43 -15.48
C GLU A 15 27.56 -0.78 -15.86
N ARG A 16 26.92 -1.87 -16.32
CA ARG A 16 27.60 -3.07 -16.79
C ARG A 16 28.47 -2.79 -18.02
N LEU A 17 27.92 -2.04 -18.98
CA LEU A 17 28.65 -1.64 -20.17
C LEU A 17 29.84 -0.72 -19.85
N ALA A 18 29.63 0.27 -18.96
CA ALA A 18 30.68 1.18 -18.52
C ALA A 18 31.81 0.43 -17.80
N ALA A 19 31.50 -0.57 -16.98
CA ALA A 19 32.48 -1.40 -16.31
C ALA A 19 33.30 -2.29 -17.28
N SER A 20 32.79 -2.58 -18.48
CA SER A 20 33.45 -3.36 -19.50
C SER A 20 34.41 -2.55 -20.39
N LEU A 21 34.39 -1.20 -20.30
CA LEU A 21 35.24 -0.34 -21.09
C LEU A 21 36.70 -0.42 -20.63
N PRO A 22 37.67 -0.47 -21.54
CA PRO A 22 39.09 -0.52 -21.19
C PRO A 22 39.59 0.80 -20.62
N GLY A 23 40.09 0.76 -19.40
CA GLY A 23 40.95 1.74 -18.76
C GLY A 23 40.42 3.16 -18.54
N GLY A 24 39.99 3.48 -17.30
CA GLY A 24 39.91 4.85 -16.78
C GLY A 24 38.60 5.60 -17.02
N PHE A 25 37.56 4.97 -17.54
CA PHE A 25 36.24 5.56 -17.63
C PHE A 25 35.44 5.30 -16.35
N THR A 26 34.82 6.36 -15.79
CA THR A 26 33.87 6.28 -14.67
C THR A 26 32.51 6.75 -15.14
N LEU A 27 31.45 6.06 -14.73
CA LEU A 27 30.06 6.46 -14.98
C LEU A 27 29.54 7.24 -13.76
N GLU A 28 29.05 8.44 -13.99
CA GLU A 28 28.36 9.23 -12.98
C GLU A 28 26.94 9.55 -13.45
N TRP A 29 25.98 9.30 -12.55
CA TRP A 29 24.59 9.64 -12.80
C TRP A 29 24.28 11.06 -12.36
N THR A 30 23.49 11.79 -13.14
CA THR A 30 23.04 13.14 -12.82
C THR A 30 21.54 13.28 -13.03
N GLY A 31 20.95 14.34 -12.48
CA GLY A 31 19.54 14.67 -12.68
C GLY A 31 18.59 13.56 -12.14
N GLN A 32 17.60 13.19 -12.94
CA GLN A 32 16.55 12.25 -12.56
C GLN A 32 17.09 10.83 -12.29
N SER A 33 18.05 10.35 -13.06
CA SER A 33 18.64 9.02 -12.88
C SER A 33 19.38 8.89 -11.54
N LEU A 34 20.08 9.94 -11.11
CA LEU A 34 20.70 9.98 -9.78
C LEU A 34 19.64 9.92 -8.66
N GLN A 35 18.56 10.70 -8.79
CA GLN A 35 17.46 10.69 -7.82
C GLN A 35 16.77 9.32 -7.79
N GLU A 36 16.56 8.68 -8.92
CA GLU A 36 15.98 7.34 -9.02
C GLU A 36 16.85 6.32 -8.27
N LYS A 37 18.16 6.32 -8.50
CA LYS A 37 19.10 5.43 -7.82
C LYS A 37 19.14 5.67 -6.31
N GLN A 38 19.17 6.92 -5.87
CA GLN A 38 19.12 7.27 -4.44
C GLN A 38 17.79 6.86 -3.81
N SER A 39 16.68 7.13 -4.48
CA SER A 39 15.34 6.75 -3.99
C SER A 39 15.19 5.23 -3.90
N ALA A 40 15.69 4.49 -4.88
CA ALA A 40 15.62 3.02 -4.86
C ALA A 40 16.37 2.42 -3.67
N SER A 41 17.52 3.00 -3.28
CA SER A 41 18.32 2.53 -2.14
C SER A 41 17.71 2.91 -0.78
N GLN A 42 17.06 4.06 -0.66
CA GLN A 42 16.52 4.58 0.62
C GLN A 42 15.04 4.22 0.86
N ALA A 43 14.28 3.99 -0.21
CA ALA A 43 12.84 3.73 -0.11
C ALA A 43 12.47 2.57 0.83
N PRO A 44 13.14 1.39 0.82
CA PRO A 44 12.80 0.30 1.72
C PRO A 44 12.98 0.66 3.20
N LEU A 45 14.04 1.39 3.53
CA LEU A 45 14.33 1.84 4.89
C LEU A 45 13.30 2.85 5.37
N LEU A 46 12.99 3.86 4.56
CA LEU A 46 12.01 4.89 4.88
C LEU A 46 10.60 4.30 5.02
N LEU A 47 10.23 3.37 4.13
CA LEU A 47 8.95 2.65 4.21
C LEU A 47 8.84 1.82 5.49
N SER A 48 9.88 1.06 5.82
CA SER A 48 9.90 0.26 7.05
C SER A 48 9.80 1.13 8.29
N PHE A 49 10.56 2.22 8.34
CA PHE A 49 10.51 3.18 9.44
C PHE A 49 9.12 3.83 9.56
N SER A 50 8.51 4.23 8.44
CA SER A 50 7.16 4.80 8.42
C SER A 50 6.12 3.82 8.96
N ILE A 51 6.19 2.55 8.56
CA ILE A 51 5.28 1.50 9.06
C ILE A 51 5.45 1.31 10.57
N ILE A 52 6.68 1.31 11.08
CA ILE A 52 6.96 1.19 12.52
C ILE A 52 6.38 2.40 13.28
N VAL A 53 6.59 3.61 12.79
CA VAL A 53 6.06 4.82 13.42
C VAL A 53 4.53 4.79 13.44
N VAL A 54 3.89 4.47 12.32
CA VAL A 54 2.42 4.34 12.25
C VAL A 54 1.93 3.25 13.20
N PHE A 55 2.60 2.11 13.27
CA PHE A 55 2.28 1.04 14.20
C PHE A 55 2.32 1.52 15.65
N LEU A 56 3.40 2.20 16.05
CA LEU A 56 3.55 2.71 17.42
C LEU A 56 2.52 3.78 17.77
N VAL A 57 2.22 4.69 16.84
CA VAL A 57 1.19 5.71 17.03
C VAL A 57 -0.20 5.07 17.21
N LEU A 58 -0.54 4.08 16.37
CA LEU A 58 -1.80 3.36 16.51
C LEU A 58 -1.85 2.55 17.81
N ALA A 59 -0.74 1.91 18.22
CA ALA A 59 -0.66 1.17 19.47
C ALA A 59 -0.87 2.07 20.69
N ALA A 60 -0.28 3.27 20.67
CA ALA A 60 -0.45 4.28 21.71
C ALA A 60 -1.87 4.85 21.73
N LEU A 61 -2.45 5.14 20.55
CA LEU A 61 -3.78 5.73 20.42
C LEU A 61 -4.89 4.78 20.91
N TYR A 62 -4.76 3.48 20.59
CA TYR A 62 -5.79 2.49 20.92
C TYR A 62 -5.48 1.67 22.17
N GLU A 63 -4.35 1.95 22.83
CA GLU A 63 -3.88 1.20 24.02
C GLU A 63 -3.91 -0.33 23.83
N SER A 64 -3.61 -0.78 22.62
CA SER A 64 -3.71 -2.17 22.20
C SER A 64 -2.73 -2.51 21.10
N TRP A 65 -2.02 -3.62 21.21
CA TRP A 65 -1.16 -4.16 20.17
C TRP A 65 -1.92 -4.88 19.05
N ALA A 66 -3.11 -5.39 19.36
CA ALA A 66 -3.92 -6.17 18.44
C ALA A 66 -4.48 -5.33 17.28
N ILE A 67 -4.91 -4.10 17.57
CA ILE A 67 -5.53 -3.22 16.58
C ILE A 67 -4.56 -2.85 15.46
N PRO A 68 -3.35 -2.33 15.73
CA PRO A 68 -2.36 -2.03 14.70
C PRO A 68 -1.99 -3.24 13.84
N ILE A 69 -1.85 -4.42 14.45
CA ILE A 69 -1.56 -5.66 13.71
C ILE A 69 -2.68 -5.95 12.70
N SER A 70 -3.95 -5.85 13.11
CA SER A 70 -5.10 -6.07 12.24
C SER A 70 -5.13 -5.10 11.05
N VAL A 71 -4.71 -3.86 11.26
CA VAL A 71 -4.64 -2.81 10.22
C VAL A 71 -3.51 -3.08 9.24
N ILE A 72 -2.31 -3.43 9.74
CA ILE A 72 -1.14 -3.67 8.89
C ILE A 72 -1.35 -4.89 7.98
N MET A 73 -2.05 -5.92 8.45
CA MET A 73 -2.37 -7.11 7.64
C MET A 73 -3.19 -6.79 6.38
N VAL A 74 -3.79 -5.60 6.28
CA VAL A 74 -4.56 -5.17 5.11
C VAL A 74 -3.67 -4.57 4.01
N ILE A 75 -2.51 -4.04 4.36
CA ILE A 75 -1.60 -3.39 3.40
C ILE A 75 -1.28 -4.28 2.19
N PRO A 76 -0.91 -5.57 2.35
CA PRO A 76 -0.64 -6.45 1.21
C PRO A 76 -1.80 -6.60 0.23
N LEU A 77 -3.04 -6.46 0.69
CA LEU A 77 -4.22 -6.59 -0.18
C LEU A 77 -4.33 -5.45 -1.19
N GLY A 78 -4.00 -4.23 -0.77
CA GLY A 78 -3.92 -3.07 -1.66
C GLY A 78 -2.75 -3.16 -2.64
N LEU A 79 -1.58 -3.59 -2.15
CA LEU A 79 -0.40 -3.79 -3.00
C LEU A 79 -0.65 -4.83 -4.09
N PHE A 80 -1.32 -5.93 -3.76
CA PHE A 80 -1.69 -6.99 -4.70
C PHE A 80 -2.51 -6.43 -5.87
N GLY A 81 -3.53 -5.62 -5.60
CA GLY A 81 -4.34 -5.01 -6.65
C GLY A 81 -3.59 -3.99 -7.50
N ALA A 82 -2.71 -3.19 -6.90
CA ALA A 82 -1.89 -2.26 -7.64
C ALA A 82 -0.93 -2.97 -8.61
N ILE A 83 -0.28 -4.05 -8.14
CA ILE A 83 0.62 -4.87 -8.96
C ILE A 83 -0.15 -5.52 -10.11
N ILE A 84 -1.32 -6.12 -9.86
CA ILE A 84 -2.13 -6.72 -10.91
C ILE A 84 -2.54 -5.69 -11.97
N ALA A 85 -2.97 -4.49 -11.56
CA ALA A 85 -3.40 -3.46 -12.48
C ALA A 85 -2.26 -2.99 -13.41
N VAL A 86 -1.05 -2.87 -12.89
CA VAL A 86 0.14 -2.51 -13.67
C VAL A 86 0.54 -3.64 -14.62
N LEU A 87 0.49 -4.90 -14.17
CA LEU A 87 0.73 -6.07 -15.03
C LEU A 87 -0.30 -6.20 -16.16
N LEU A 88 -1.58 -5.95 -15.89
CA LEU A 88 -2.63 -6.00 -16.91
C LEU A 88 -2.50 -4.92 -17.99
N ARG A 89 -1.83 -3.82 -17.69
CA ARG A 89 -1.53 -2.73 -18.64
C ARG A 89 -0.14 -2.83 -19.25
N ASP A 90 0.60 -3.90 -18.97
CA ASP A 90 1.97 -4.12 -19.42
C ASP A 90 2.91 -2.93 -19.10
N MET A 91 2.71 -2.37 -17.89
CA MET A 91 3.49 -1.22 -17.41
C MET A 91 4.62 -1.68 -16.49
N GLN A 92 5.66 -0.87 -16.43
CA GLN A 92 6.85 -1.22 -15.67
C GLN A 92 6.78 -0.75 -14.21
N ASN A 93 7.56 -1.41 -13.36
CA ASN A 93 7.73 -1.02 -11.96
C ASN A 93 8.78 0.11 -11.86
N ASP A 94 8.34 1.33 -12.08
CA ASP A 94 9.15 2.54 -11.99
C ASP A 94 9.01 3.25 -10.63
N VAL A 95 9.73 4.36 -10.45
CA VAL A 95 9.65 5.18 -9.23
C VAL A 95 8.25 5.77 -9.03
N PHE A 96 7.59 6.13 -10.11
CA PHE A 96 6.27 6.77 -10.07
C PHE A 96 5.18 5.77 -9.63
N PHE A 97 5.28 4.52 -10.09
CA PHE A 97 4.44 3.44 -9.57
C PHE A 97 4.64 3.24 -8.06
N LYS A 98 5.88 3.31 -7.57
CA LYS A 98 6.16 3.21 -6.11
C LYS A 98 5.49 4.33 -5.31
N VAL A 99 5.41 5.55 -5.84
CA VAL A 99 4.63 6.64 -5.23
C VAL A 99 3.14 6.29 -5.18
N GLY A 100 2.61 5.70 -6.25
CA GLY A 100 1.24 5.16 -6.26
C GLY A 100 1.02 4.10 -5.18
N LEU A 101 1.96 3.18 -4.99
CA LEU A 101 1.90 2.15 -3.93
C LEU A 101 1.84 2.77 -2.53
N ILE A 102 2.68 3.77 -2.23
CA ILE A 102 2.66 4.47 -0.93
C ILE A 102 1.28 5.09 -0.67
N THR A 103 0.70 5.71 -1.69
CA THR A 103 -0.65 6.28 -1.61
C THR A 103 -1.70 5.22 -1.29
N VAL A 104 -1.66 4.06 -1.96
CA VAL A 104 -2.57 2.92 -1.72
C VAL A 104 -2.42 2.38 -0.32
N ILE A 105 -1.19 2.27 0.20
CA ILE A 105 -0.93 1.83 1.59
C ILE A 105 -1.66 2.73 2.59
N GLY A 106 -1.51 4.05 2.46
CA GLY A 106 -2.15 5.01 3.35
C GLY A 106 -3.68 4.94 3.30
N LEU A 107 -4.25 4.83 2.10
CA LEU A 107 -5.70 4.73 1.92
C LEU A 107 -6.28 3.40 2.41
N SER A 108 -5.58 2.30 2.19
CA SER A 108 -5.96 0.97 2.68
C SER A 108 -5.96 0.92 4.20
N ALA A 109 -4.90 1.44 4.83
CA ALA A 109 -4.79 1.53 6.28
C ALA A 109 -5.93 2.37 6.88
N LYS A 110 -6.26 3.52 6.28
CA LYS A 110 -7.39 4.35 6.71
C LYS A 110 -8.71 3.57 6.72
N ASN A 111 -9.01 2.84 5.65
CA ASN A 111 -10.24 2.05 5.56
C ASN A 111 -10.28 0.93 6.61
N ALA A 112 -9.16 0.26 6.84
CA ALA A 112 -9.03 -0.78 7.86
C ALA A 112 -9.22 -0.23 9.26
N ILE A 113 -8.60 0.91 9.59
CA ILE A 113 -8.74 1.58 10.89
C ILE A 113 -10.20 1.84 11.20
N LEU A 114 -10.97 2.41 10.25
CA LEU A 114 -12.37 2.72 10.43
C LEU A 114 -13.24 1.50 10.76
N ILE A 115 -12.96 0.34 10.16
CA ILE A 115 -13.69 -0.90 10.44
C ILE A 115 -13.29 -1.45 11.81
N VAL A 116 -12.00 -1.53 12.10
CA VAL A 116 -11.45 -2.11 13.33
C VAL A 116 -11.88 -1.31 14.57
N GLU A 117 -11.82 0.03 14.48
CA GLU A 117 -12.27 0.93 15.55
C GLU A 117 -13.75 0.71 15.88
N PHE A 118 -14.59 0.65 14.86
CA PHE A 118 -16.02 0.39 15.07
C PHE A 118 -16.29 -1.02 15.61
N ALA A 119 -15.55 -2.02 15.16
CA ALA A 119 -15.65 -3.38 15.68
C ALA A 119 -15.24 -3.46 17.15
N LYS A 120 -14.16 -2.76 17.55
CA LYS A 120 -13.77 -2.64 18.97
C LYS A 120 -14.88 -2.03 19.80
N LYS A 121 -15.41 -0.87 19.37
CA LYS A 121 -16.47 -0.16 20.08
C LYS A 121 -17.72 -1.04 20.27
N LEU A 122 -18.19 -1.70 19.21
CA LEU A 122 -19.34 -2.61 19.30
C LEU A 122 -19.07 -3.81 20.22
N HIS A 123 -17.84 -4.30 20.26
CA HIS A 123 -17.47 -5.37 21.19
C HIS A 123 -17.49 -4.90 22.65
N GLU A 124 -17.06 -3.68 22.92
CA GLU A 124 -17.13 -3.04 24.24
C GLU A 124 -18.59 -2.77 24.67
N GLU A 125 -19.48 -2.52 23.73
CA GLU A 125 -20.94 -2.39 23.95
C GLU A 125 -21.65 -3.75 24.26
N GLY A 126 -20.90 -4.88 24.21
CA GLY A 126 -21.41 -6.20 24.59
C GLY A 126 -21.72 -7.16 23.43
N TYR A 127 -21.50 -6.77 22.18
CA TYR A 127 -21.65 -7.70 21.05
C TYR A 127 -20.56 -8.77 21.05
N SER A 128 -20.91 -9.97 20.58
CA SER A 128 -19.89 -11.01 20.37
C SER A 128 -18.84 -10.53 19.35
N LEU A 129 -17.62 -11.08 19.45
CA LEU A 129 -16.50 -10.63 18.61
C LEU A 129 -16.80 -10.71 17.09
N VAL A 130 -17.50 -11.76 16.68
CA VAL A 130 -17.86 -11.98 15.27
C VAL A 130 -18.99 -11.03 14.84
N GLU A 131 -20.02 -10.88 15.67
CA GLU A 131 -21.12 -9.95 15.40
C GLU A 131 -20.64 -8.51 15.33
N ALA A 132 -19.77 -8.10 16.25
CA ALA A 132 -19.16 -6.77 16.26
C ALA A 132 -18.39 -6.49 14.97
N ALA A 133 -17.58 -7.46 14.52
CA ALA A 133 -16.80 -7.34 13.28
C ALA A 133 -17.69 -7.22 12.02
N ILE A 134 -18.71 -8.07 11.90
CA ILE A 134 -19.65 -8.05 10.76
C ILE A 134 -20.46 -6.75 10.77
N LYS A 135 -21.01 -6.38 11.92
CA LYS A 135 -21.82 -5.17 12.07
C LYS A 135 -21.02 -3.90 11.77
N ALA A 136 -19.77 -3.84 12.20
CA ALA A 136 -18.85 -2.74 11.88
C ALA A 136 -18.61 -2.63 10.37
N ALA A 137 -18.34 -3.74 9.69
CA ALA A 137 -18.14 -3.76 8.25
C ALA A 137 -19.40 -3.27 7.49
N VAL A 138 -20.58 -3.70 7.89
CA VAL A 138 -21.84 -3.29 7.28
C VAL A 138 -22.12 -1.79 7.51
N LEU A 139 -21.92 -1.29 8.72
CA LEU A 139 -22.11 0.13 9.05
C LEU A 139 -21.13 1.05 8.31
N ARG A 140 -19.90 0.57 8.08
CA ARG A 140 -18.85 1.33 7.40
C ARG A 140 -18.80 1.09 5.89
N LEU A 141 -19.59 0.15 5.35
CA LEU A 141 -19.62 -0.15 3.91
C LEU A 141 -19.87 1.11 3.07
N ARG A 142 -20.94 1.84 3.36
CA ARG A 142 -21.32 3.03 2.59
C ARG A 142 -20.25 4.12 2.61
N PRO A 143 -19.75 4.62 3.76
CA PRO A 143 -18.67 5.61 3.80
C PRO A 143 -17.39 5.17 3.07
N ILE A 144 -16.99 3.91 3.22
CA ILE A 144 -15.79 3.37 2.56
C ILE A 144 -16.00 3.34 1.05
N LEU A 145 -17.12 2.82 0.56
CA LEU A 145 -17.41 2.80 -0.87
C LEU A 145 -17.46 4.22 -1.47
N MET A 146 -18.11 5.17 -0.79
CA MET A 146 -18.18 6.55 -1.27
C MET A 146 -16.80 7.17 -1.43
N THR A 147 -15.92 7.03 -0.42
CA THR A 147 -14.56 7.58 -0.49
C THR A 147 -13.70 6.86 -1.51
N SER A 148 -13.82 5.54 -1.62
CA SER A 148 -13.06 4.73 -2.57
C SER A 148 -13.47 5.02 -4.02
N PHE A 149 -14.76 5.14 -4.31
CA PHE A 149 -15.23 5.52 -5.64
C PHE A 149 -14.83 6.95 -5.99
N ALA A 150 -15.00 7.90 -5.08
CA ALA A 150 -14.58 9.28 -5.32
C ALA A 150 -13.09 9.37 -5.66
N PHE A 151 -12.25 8.63 -4.92
CA PHE A 151 -10.81 8.62 -5.15
C PHE A 151 -10.44 7.86 -6.44
N ALA A 152 -11.02 6.67 -6.66
CA ALA A 152 -10.78 5.88 -7.87
C ALA A 152 -11.17 6.66 -9.13
N LEU A 153 -12.34 7.30 -9.15
CA LEU A 153 -12.76 8.14 -10.27
C LEU A 153 -11.88 9.38 -10.41
N GLY A 154 -11.40 9.96 -9.30
CA GLY A 154 -10.48 11.10 -9.30
C GLY A 154 -9.14 10.82 -9.96
N VAL A 155 -8.66 9.56 -9.96
CA VAL A 155 -7.40 9.18 -10.61
C VAL A 155 -7.57 8.69 -12.05
N VAL A 156 -8.79 8.49 -12.54
CA VAL A 156 -9.05 8.10 -13.95
C VAL A 156 -8.45 9.08 -14.95
N PRO A 157 -8.52 10.41 -14.78
CA PRO A 157 -7.87 11.35 -15.69
C PRO A 157 -6.36 11.13 -15.81
N LEU A 158 -5.68 10.71 -14.71
CA LEU A 158 -4.26 10.38 -14.76
C LEU A 158 -3.99 9.13 -15.62
N MET A 159 -4.88 8.14 -15.56
CA MET A 159 -4.76 6.91 -16.36
C MET A 159 -4.97 7.14 -17.86
N LEU A 160 -5.66 8.22 -18.23
CA LEU A 160 -6.02 8.58 -19.60
C LEU A 160 -5.23 9.80 -20.11
N ALA A 161 -4.27 10.30 -19.34
CA ALA A 161 -3.48 11.47 -19.69
C ALA A 161 -2.74 11.28 -21.02
N SER A 162 -2.48 12.38 -21.72
CA SER A 162 -1.70 12.41 -22.95
C SER A 162 -0.67 13.54 -22.91
N GLY A 163 0.42 13.41 -23.65
CA GLY A 163 1.49 14.40 -23.70
C GLY A 163 2.81 13.95 -23.06
N ALA A 164 3.72 14.87 -22.83
CA ALA A 164 5.10 14.59 -22.45
C ALA A 164 5.27 13.86 -21.10
N SER A 165 4.30 14.00 -20.18
CA SER A 165 4.32 13.35 -18.84
C SER A 165 3.29 12.22 -18.71
N ALA A 166 2.75 11.74 -19.82
CA ALA A 166 1.67 10.73 -19.80
C ALA A 166 2.11 9.44 -19.10
N GLU A 167 3.31 8.93 -19.35
CA GLU A 167 3.82 7.69 -18.75
C GLU A 167 3.86 7.77 -17.23
N THR A 168 4.38 8.87 -16.68
CA THR A 168 4.39 9.13 -15.22
C THR A 168 2.99 9.12 -14.62
N GLN A 169 2.06 9.80 -15.29
CA GLN A 169 0.66 9.89 -14.84
C GLN A 169 -0.04 8.54 -14.94
N HIS A 170 0.21 7.78 -16.01
CA HIS A 170 -0.32 6.43 -16.18
C HIS A 170 0.19 5.48 -15.09
N ALA A 171 1.48 5.53 -14.74
CA ALA A 171 2.07 4.69 -13.71
C ALA A 171 1.42 4.93 -12.35
N ILE A 172 1.35 6.20 -11.92
CA ILE A 172 0.70 6.58 -10.67
C ILE A 172 -0.80 6.23 -10.70
N GLY A 173 -1.52 6.69 -11.73
CA GLY A 173 -2.97 6.53 -11.84
C GLY A 173 -3.39 5.06 -11.87
N THR A 174 -2.71 4.21 -12.64
CA THR A 174 -3.02 2.79 -12.75
C THR A 174 -2.76 2.05 -11.44
N GLY A 175 -1.60 2.30 -10.82
CA GLY A 175 -1.25 1.69 -9.54
C GLY A 175 -2.24 2.06 -8.44
N VAL A 176 -2.58 3.34 -8.35
CA VAL A 176 -3.55 3.84 -7.35
C VAL A 176 -4.95 3.32 -7.60
N PHE A 177 -5.43 3.33 -8.85
CA PHE A 177 -6.76 2.82 -9.20
C PHE A 177 -6.90 1.34 -8.86
N GLY A 178 -5.98 0.50 -9.35
CA GLY A 178 -6.01 -0.94 -9.10
C GLY A 178 -5.86 -1.28 -7.61
N GLY A 179 -4.95 -0.59 -6.94
CA GLY A 179 -4.77 -0.73 -5.50
C GLY A 179 -6.00 -0.34 -4.69
N MET A 180 -6.67 0.76 -5.05
CA MET A 180 -7.89 1.22 -4.38
C MET A 180 -9.06 0.26 -4.57
N VAL A 181 -9.29 -0.23 -5.80
CA VAL A 181 -10.36 -1.19 -6.07
C VAL A 181 -10.13 -2.48 -5.27
N SER A 182 -8.92 -3.05 -5.36
CA SER A 182 -8.56 -4.26 -4.61
C SER A 182 -8.62 -4.05 -3.11
N ALA A 183 -7.98 -2.99 -2.60
CA ALA A 183 -7.99 -2.69 -1.17
C ALA A 183 -9.41 -2.54 -0.63
N THR A 184 -10.30 -1.87 -1.36
CA THR A 184 -11.67 -1.67 -0.90
C THR A 184 -12.46 -2.97 -0.86
N LEU A 185 -12.41 -3.76 -1.93
CA LEU A 185 -13.14 -5.03 -2.00
C LEU A 185 -12.60 -6.05 -0.99
N LEU A 186 -11.26 -6.20 -0.94
CA LEU A 186 -10.65 -7.17 -0.06
C LEU A 186 -10.66 -6.71 1.41
N ALA A 187 -10.51 -5.42 1.71
CA ALA A 187 -10.59 -4.93 3.08
C ALA A 187 -11.96 -5.19 3.69
N LEU A 188 -13.05 -4.98 2.96
CA LEU A 188 -14.40 -5.25 3.46
C LEU A 188 -14.60 -6.71 3.85
N LEU A 189 -13.92 -7.65 3.16
CA LEU A 189 -14.00 -9.08 3.45
C LEU A 189 -13.00 -9.51 4.53
N PHE A 190 -11.75 -9.07 4.42
CA PHE A 190 -10.66 -9.59 5.24
C PHE A 190 -10.44 -8.83 6.56
N VAL A 191 -10.73 -7.53 6.63
CA VAL A 191 -10.55 -6.76 7.89
C VAL A 191 -11.36 -7.34 9.04
N PRO A 192 -12.66 -7.67 8.88
CA PRO A 192 -13.41 -8.32 9.95
C PRO A 192 -12.80 -9.65 10.40
N VAL A 193 -12.27 -10.42 9.44
CA VAL A 193 -11.63 -11.71 9.71
C VAL A 193 -10.32 -11.50 10.49
N PHE A 194 -9.47 -10.57 10.05
CA PHE A 194 -8.21 -10.25 10.73
C PHE A 194 -8.44 -9.75 12.14
N PHE A 195 -9.43 -8.87 12.34
CA PHE A 195 -9.82 -8.40 13.66
C PHE A 195 -10.20 -9.56 14.59
N VAL A 196 -11.06 -10.47 14.12
CA VAL A 196 -11.50 -11.63 14.92
C VAL A 196 -10.32 -12.55 15.25
N ILE A 197 -9.44 -12.84 14.28
CA ILE A 197 -8.27 -13.70 14.48
C ILE A 197 -7.33 -13.09 15.52
N VAL A 198 -6.95 -11.83 15.34
CA VAL A 198 -5.99 -11.15 16.21
C VAL A 198 -6.52 -11.02 17.64
N MET A 199 -7.79 -10.65 17.80
CA MET A 199 -8.42 -10.55 19.13
C MET A 199 -8.57 -11.91 19.83
N ARG A 200 -8.82 -12.99 19.09
CA ARG A 200 -8.80 -14.35 19.65
C ARG A 200 -7.41 -14.76 20.10
N LEU A 201 -6.38 -14.49 19.30
CA LEU A 201 -5.00 -14.78 19.67
C LEU A 201 -4.57 -14.00 20.91
N GLN A 202 -4.93 -12.73 21.02
CA GLN A 202 -4.66 -11.92 22.20
C GLN A 202 -5.29 -12.51 23.46
N LYS A 203 -6.55 -12.97 23.39
CA LYS A 203 -7.24 -13.63 24.52
C LYS A 203 -6.56 -14.94 24.92
N LEU A 204 -6.06 -15.72 23.96
CA LEU A 204 -5.33 -16.98 24.25
C LEU A 204 -4.01 -16.72 24.94
N ILE A 205 -3.25 -15.72 24.49
CA ILE A 205 -1.95 -15.35 25.07
C ILE A 205 -2.16 -14.80 26.50
N SER A 206 -3.14 -13.95 26.71
CA SER A 206 -3.46 -13.41 28.04
C SER A 206 -3.87 -14.50 29.02
N LYS A 207 -4.62 -15.52 28.58
CA LYS A 207 -5.04 -16.64 29.43
C LYS A 207 -3.88 -17.59 29.81
N LYS A 208 -2.81 -17.61 29.01
CA LYS A 208 -1.64 -18.45 29.29
C LYS A 208 -0.68 -17.81 30.31
N ASN A 209 -0.75 -16.48 30.47
CA ASN A 209 0.11 -15.70 31.36
C ASN A 209 -0.55 -15.37 32.71
N SER A 210 -1.80 -15.80 32.92
CA SER A 210 -2.54 -15.74 34.19
C SER A 210 -2.71 -17.15 34.78
#